data_f83f5b3b520395c78e5391c2c6a2be2d
#
_entry.id   f83f5b3b520395c78e5391c2c6a2be2d
#
_cell.length_a   1.000
_cell.length_b   1.000
_cell.length_c   1.000
_cell.angle_alpha   90.00
_cell.angle_beta   90.00
_cell.angle_gamma   90.00
#
_symmetry.space_group_name_H-M   'P 1'
#
loop_
_entity.id
_entity.type
_entity.pdbx_description
1 polymer ?
#
loop_
_entity_poly.entity_id
_entity_poly.type
_entity_poly.pdbx_seq_one_letter_code
_entity_poly.pdbx_strand_id
1 'polypeptide(L)'
;MTLPAISYAQRYEDLHLWRCFCGEASGFYIDVGAGHPVYDNVSFLFYLAGWRGISVEPNPSLAALERAVRPRDVLYEGLAGSAPGEATLYLQREFHGLSTTIPEQAAIAAKELGQSAEPLRRPVTTLAALCATHAPAQIDFLKIDVEGAETEVLRGADFARFRPKVIVIEAYKPITMEPAHGEWEPLLAAHGYATAWDDELNRYYVAEEAKALAEKLRAGPLAYPTVPKVSSFEPAAENASHPDHRLARLLVGADMAKLPLTPGAELLARLTAGFGENALAAPATEGARSAVSERLFGPSTAPLPIAAHGQTIRDTYADVIDSDRFRAACGRICASYAW
;
A
#
# COMPACT_ATOMS: atom_id res chain seq x y z
N MET A 1 -12.25 17.19 -11.01
CA MET A 1 -11.65 16.08 -10.24
C MET A 1 -11.12 16.63 -8.93
N THR A 2 -11.59 16.10 -7.81
CA THR A 2 -11.01 16.46 -6.49
C THR A 2 -9.79 15.56 -6.26
N LEU A 3 -8.64 16.20 -5.96
CA LEU A 3 -7.43 15.46 -5.62
C LEU A 3 -7.53 14.92 -4.18
N PRO A 4 -6.95 13.74 -3.90
CA PRO A 4 -6.75 13.27 -2.54
C PRO A 4 -5.92 14.25 -1.70
N ALA A 5 -6.09 14.21 -0.39
CA ALA A 5 -5.38 15.11 0.51
C ALA A 5 -3.89 14.75 0.69
N ILE A 6 -3.53 13.49 0.46
CA ILE A 6 -2.19 12.92 0.62
C ILE A 6 -1.94 11.94 -0.51
N SER A 7 -0.73 11.94 -1.07
CA SER A 7 -0.20 10.88 -1.91
C SER A 7 0.61 9.90 -1.05
N TYR A 8 0.43 8.62 -1.31
CA TYR A 8 1.13 7.55 -0.60
C TYR A 8 2.28 6.95 -1.42
N ALA A 9 2.38 7.33 -2.68
CA ALA A 9 3.33 6.80 -3.62
C ALA A 9 4.61 7.66 -3.74
N GLN A 10 5.70 7.05 -4.22
CA GLN A 10 7.01 7.67 -4.32
C GLN A 10 7.05 8.81 -5.33
N ARG A 11 6.42 8.64 -6.50
CA ARG A 11 6.40 9.59 -7.63
C ARG A 11 4.98 10.05 -7.99
N TYR A 12 4.02 9.99 -7.06
CA TYR A 12 2.61 10.30 -7.27
C TYR A 12 1.89 9.31 -8.20
N GLU A 13 2.35 8.08 -8.32
CA GLU A 13 1.76 7.03 -9.15
C GLU A 13 0.29 6.81 -8.78
N ASP A 14 -0.02 6.87 -7.50
CA ASP A 14 -1.38 6.80 -6.98
C ASP A 14 -2.28 7.93 -7.51
N LEU A 15 -1.76 9.16 -7.63
CA LEU A 15 -2.50 10.30 -8.18
C LEU A 15 -2.62 10.23 -9.70
N HIS A 16 -1.63 9.68 -10.39
CA HIS A 16 -1.70 9.45 -11.83
C HIS A 16 -2.79 8.42 -12.16
N LEU A 17 -2.83 7.32 -11.42
CA LEU A 17 -3.89 6.32 -11.53
C LEU A 17 -5.24 6.85 -11.05
N TRP A 18 -5.27 7.68 -10.00
CA TRP A 18 -6.49 8.33 -9.52
C TRP A 18 -7.18 9.14 -10.62
N ARG A 19 -6.43 9.82 -11.46
CA ARG A 19 -6.99 10.54 -12.63
C ARG A 19 -7.69 9.62 -13.61
N CYS A 20 -7.22 8.39 -13.73
CA CYS A 20 -7.85 7.39 -14.58
C CYS A 20 -9.18 6.90 -14.00
N PHE A 21 -9.23 6.68 -12.69
CA PHE A 21 -10.25 5.87 -12.04
C PHE A 21 -11.08 6.58 -10.97
N CYS A 22 -10.89 7.87 -10.70
CA CYS A 22 -11.57 8.59 -9.60
C CYS A 22 -13.11 8.69 -9.72
N GLY A 23 -13.69 8.24 -10.83
CA GLY A 23 -15.15 8.15 -11.01
C GLY A 23 -15.73 6.78 -10.69
N GLU A 24 -14.88 5.80 -10.42
CA GLU A 24 -15.30 4.43 -10.14
C GLU A 24 -15.58 4.26 -8.66
N ALA A 25 -16.76 3.76 -8.31
CA ALA A 25 -17.16 3.54 -6.92
C ALA A 25 -16.40 2.37 -6.26
N SER A 26 -15.89 1.44 -7.04
CA SER A 26 -15.09 0.29 -6.60
C SER A 26 -14.21 -0.18 -7.76
N GLY A 27 -13.12 -0.86 -7.45
CA GLY A 27 -12.24 -1.43 -8.45
C GLY A 27 -11.35 -2.51 -7.85
N PHE A 28 -10.48 -3.05 -8.72
CA PHE A 28 -9.58 -4.11 -8.35
C PHE A 28 -8.16 -3.85 -8.88
N TYR A 29 -7.18 -4.02 -8.02
CA TYR A 29 -5.77 -3.85 -8.37
C TYR A 29 -4.94 -5.09 -8.05
N ILE A 30 -3.76 -5.15 -8.66
CA ILE A 30 -2.70 -6.10 -8.29
C ILE A 30 -1.44 -5.27 -8.05
N ASP A 31 -0.78 -5.50 -6.92
CA ASP A 31 0.43 -4.79 -6.49
C ASP A 31 1.52 -5.81 -6.22
N VAL A 32 2.49 -5.92 -7.13
CA VAL A 32 3.60 -6.88 -7.07
C VAL A 32 4.86 -6.15 -6.64
N GLY A 33 5.44 -6.61 -5.53
CA GLY A 33 6.43 -5.85 -4.79
C GLY A 33 5.74 -4.71 -4.03
N ALA A 34 4.74 -5.09 -3.19
CA ALA A 34 3.88 -4.11 -2.54
C ALA A 34 4.63 -3.24 -1.51
N GLY A 35 5.73 -3.75 -0.94
CA GLY A 35 6.55 -3.01 0.00
C GLY A 35 5.83 -2.69 1.31
N HIS A 36 6.09 -1.52 1.88
CA HIS A 36 5.37 -1.06 3.05
C HIS A 36 3.91 -0.75 2.71
N PRO A 37 2.90 -1.19 3.51
CA PRO A 37 1.49 -1.08 3.16
C PRO A 37 0.95 0.35 3.00
N VAL A 38 1.73 1.35 3.38
CA VAL A 38 1.33 2.78 3.37
C VAL A 38 2.39 3.68 2.75
N TYR A 39 3.68 3.44 3.04
CA TYR A 39 4.80 4.27 2.61
C TYR A 39 5.27 3.83 1.22
N ASP A 40 5.44 4.78 0.32
CA ASP A 40 5.80 4.56 -1.08
C ASP A 40 4.93 3.48 -1.76
N ASN A 41 3.63 3.49 -1.41
CA ASN A 41 2.67 2.48 -1.83
C ASN A 41 1.62 3.04 -2.80
N VAL A 42 1.58 2.47 -4.00
CA VAL A 42 0.72 2.93 -5.10
C VAL A 42 -0.75 2.58 -4.89
N SER A 43 -1.02 1.44 -4.27
CA SER A 43 -2.38 0.88 -4.15
C SER A 43 -3.13 1.32 -2.88
N PHE A 44 -2.43 1.88 -1.86
CA PHE A 44 -3.05 2.23 -0.59
C PHE A 44 -4.13 3.32 -0.70
N LEU A 45 -3.95 4.31 -1.59
CA LEU A 45 -4.96 5.32 -1.86
C LEU A 45 -6.29 4.68 -2.32
N PHE A 46 -6.21 3.68 -3.18
CA PHE A 46 -7.37 2.94 -3.69
C PHE A 46 -7.99 2.05 -2.61
N TYR A 47 -7.15 1.43 -1.76
CA TYR A 47 -7.64 0.73 -0.58
C TYR A 47 -8.49 1.64 0.32
N LEU A 48 -8.02 2.87 0.61
CA LEU A 48 -8.78 3.87 1.37
C LEU A 48 -10.09 4.27 0.68
N ALA A 49 -10.14 4.28 -0.64
CA ALA A 49 -11.34 4.53 -1.43
C ALA A 49 -12.33 3.36 -1.48
N GLY A 50 -12.04 2.24 -0.77
CA GLY A 50 -12.92 1.08 -0.70
C GLY A 50 -12.64 -0.01 -1.73
N TRP A 51 -11.60 0.14 -2.55
CA TRP A 51 -11.14 -0.89 -3.47
C TRP A 51 -10.47 -2.05 -2.71
N ARG A 52 -10.21 -3.13 -3.41
CA ARG A 52 -9.49 -4.30 -2.91
C ARG A 52 -8.58 -4.83 -4.00
N GLY A 53 -7.60 -5.64 -3.62
CA GLY A 53 -6.67 -6.19 -4.59
C GLY A 53 -5.96 -7.45 -4.13
N ILE A 54 -4.94 -7.78 -4.90
CA ILE A 54 -3.92 -8.79 -4.57
C ILE A 54 -2.62 -8.03 -4.33
N SER A 55 -2.00 -8.24 -3.17
CA SER A 55 -0.65 -7.79 -2.86
C SER A 55 0.30 -8.97 -2.87
N VAL A 56 1.47 -8.79 -3.47
CA VAL A 56 2.56 -9.78 -3.45
C VAL A 56 3.76 -9.15 -2.75
N GLU A 57 4.12 -9.66 -1.57
CA GLU A 57 5.19 -9.12 -0.75
C GLU A 57 6.02 -10.25 -0.11
N PRO A 58 7.30 -10.40 -0.49
CA PRO A 58 8.14 -11.49 0.01
C PRO A 58 8.77 -11.21 1.38
N ASN A 59 8.87 -9.96 1.83
CA ASN A 59 9.44 -9.61 3.14
C ASN A 59 8.45 -9.94 4.26
N PRO A 60 8.76 -10.88 5.19
CA PRO A 60 7.82 -11.29 6.23
C PRO A 60 7.37 -10.16 7.16
N SER A 61 8.26 -9.19 7.42
CA SER A 61 7.94 -8.05 8.30
C SER A 61 6.93 -7.11 7.64
N LEU A 62 7.11 -6.82 6.33
CA LEU A 62 6.17 -6.01 5.56
C LEU A 62 4.86 -6.74 5.32
N ALA A 63 4.91 -8.04 5.05
CA ALA A 63 3.73 -8.89 4.93
C ALA A 63 2.89 -8.92 6.22
N ALA A 64 3.53 -8.91 7.39
CA ALA A 64 2.84 -8.81 8.67
C ALA A 64 2.13 -7.46 8.85
N LEU A 65 2.79 -6.35 8.47
CA LEU A 65 2.18 -5.01 8.48
C LEU A 65 1.01 -4.93 7.49
N GLU A 66 1.16 -5.49 6.30
CA GLU A 66 0.11 -5.54 5.27
C GLU A 66 -1.16 -6.20 5.81
N ARG A 67 -1.04 -7.39 6.42
CA ARG A 67 -2.19 -8.08 7.03
C ARG A 67 -2.89 -7.26 8.11
N ALA A 68 -2.13 -6.51 8.90
CA ALA A 68 -2.67 -5.70 9.97
C ALA A 68 -3.36 -4.42 9.45
N VAL A 69 -2.80 -3.77 8.43
CA VAL A 69 -3.29 -2.50 7.88
C VAL A 69 -4.38 -2.71 6.83
N ARG A 70 -4.26 -3.75 6.00
CA ARG A 70 -5.08 -3.96 4.79
C ARG A 70 -5.78 -5.32 4.75
N PRO A 71 -6.58 -5.69 5.78
CA PRO A 71 -7.19 -7.02 5.86
C PRO A 71 -8.20 -7.35 4.75
N ARG A 72 -8.61 -6.38 3.92
CA ARG A 72 -9.51 -6.62 2.78
C ARG A 72 -8.78 -7.10 1.53
N ASP A 73 -7.46 -6.95 1.48
CA ASP A 73 -6.65 -7.41 0.36
C ASP A 73 -6.26 -8.89 0.53
N VAL A 74 -6.02 -9.53 -0.60
CA VAL A 74 -5.42 -10.86 -0.63
C VAL A 74 -3.92 -10.70 -0.67
N LEU A 75 -3.24 -11.08 0.39
CA LEU A 75 -1.78 -11.06 0.45
C LEU A 75 -1.20 -12.43 0.09
N TYR A 76 -0.33 -12.46 -0.91
CA TYR A 76 0.59 -13.56 -1.16
C TYR A 76 1.97 -13.23 -0.57
N GLU A 77 2.34 -13.93 0.50
CA GLU A 77 3.65 -13.77 1.13
C GLU A 77 4.71 -14.60 0.39
N GLY A 78 5.24 -14.04 -0.69
CA GLY A 78 6.19 -14.69 -1.57
C GLY A 78 6.53 -13.84 -2.77
N LEU A 79 7.08 -14.47 -3.80
CA LEU A 79 7.54 -13.86 -5.03
C LEU A 79 6.58 -14.20 -6.18
N ALA A 80 6.44 -13.29 -7.14
CA ALA A 80 5.85 -13.58 -8.44
C ALA A 80 6.97 -13.82 -9.47
N GLY A 81 6.76 -14.78 -10.37
CA GLY A 81 7.73 -15.11 -11.42
C GLY A 81 7.09 -15.88 -12.57
N SER A 82 7.93 -16.36 -13.50
CA SER A 82 7.48 -17.05 -14.72
C SER A 82 6.95 -18.46 -14.49
N ALA A 83 7.32 -19.10 -13.37
CA ALA A 83 6.87 -20.45 -13.00
C ALA A 83 6.82 -20.61 -11.47
N PRO A 84 5.96 -21.50 -10.95
CA PRO A 84 5.94 -21.82 -9.54
C PRO A 84 7.25 -22.49 -9.09
N GLY A 85 7.68 -22.24 -7.84
CA GLY A 85 8.90 -22.81 -7.30
C GLY A 85 9.36 -22.11 -6.02
N GLU A 86 10.67 -22.01 -5.88
CA GLU A 86 11.33 -21.23 -4.82
C GLU A 86 12.49 -20.44 -5.40
N ALA A 87 12.71 -19.24 -4.87
CA ALA A 87 13.85 -18.42 -5.20
C ALA A 87 14.46 -17.77 -3.94
N THR A 88 15.66 -17.24 -4.06
CA THR A 88 16.32 -16.48 -3.00
C THR A 88 16.02 -15.02 -3.17
N LEU A 89 15.42 -14.40 -2.16
CA LEU A 89 15.34 -12.96 -2.00
C LEU A 89 16.60 -12.50 -1.23
N TYR A 90 17.29 -11.52 -1.73
CA TYR A 90 18.36 -10.81 -1.04
C TYR A 90 17.75 -9.60 -0.32
N LEU A 91 17.37 -9.81 0.93
CA LEU A 91 16.63 -8.84 1.74
C LEU A 91 17.55 -7.74 2.25
N GLN A 92 17.23 -6.48 1.96
CA GLN A 92 17.83 -5.30 2.56
C GLN A 92 16.96 -4.86 3.75
N ARG A 93 17.50 -4.90 4.97
CA ARG A 93 16.70 -4.64 6.18
C ARG A 93 16.35 -3.17 6.38
N GLU A 94 17.31 -2.29 6.14
CA GLU A 94 17.13 -0.83 6.34
C GLU A 94 16.56 -0.14 5.09
N PHE A 95 16.81 -0.70 3.91
CA PHE A 95 16.35 -0.16 2.63
C PHE A 95 15.61 -1.25 1.86
N HIS A 96 14.48 -1.68 2.41
CA HIS A 96 13.72 -2.83 1.87
C HIS A 96 13.31 -2.66 0.41
N GLY A 97 13.13 -1.42 -0.09
CA GLY A 97 12.89 -1.12 -1.50
C GLY A 97 14.03 -1.53 -2.44
N LEU A 98 15.21 -1.88 -1.93
CA LEU A 98 16.33 -2.41 -2.71
C LEU A 98 16.49 -3.93 -2.56
N SER A 99 15.48 -4.62 -2.04
CA SER A 99 15.47 -6.07 -1.90
C SER A 99 15.15 -6.72 -3.25
N THR A 100 16.02 -7.60 -3.74
CA THR A 100 15.93 -8.16 -5.09
C THR A 100 16.17 -9.67 -5.10
N THR A 101 15.73 -10.32 -6.16
CA THR A 101 16.10 -11.73 -6.45
C THR A 101 17.32 -11.85 -7.35
N ILE A 102 17.88 -10.73 -7.83
CA ILE A 102 19.03 -10.69 -8.75
C ILE A 102 20.32 -10.52 -7.96
N PRO A 103 21.23 -11.53 -7.93
CA PRO A 103 22.45 -11.48 -7.13
C PRO A 103 23.35 -10.28 -7.44
N GLU A 104 23.43 -9.89 -8.70
CA GLU A 104 24.24 -8.77 -9.16
C GLU A 104 23.72 -7.43 -8.63
N GLN A 105 22.40 -7.26 -8.62
CA GLN A 105 21.75 -6.06 -8.05
C GLN A 105 21.95 -6.01 -6.54
N ALA A 106 21.79 -7.14 -5.86
CA ALA A 106 22.05 -7.25 -4.43
C ALA A 106 23.51 -6.88 -4.06
N ALA A 107 24.49 -7.28 -4.90
CA ALA A 107 25.88 -6.94 -4.68
C ALA A 107 26.16 -5.43 -4.89
N ILE A 108 25.51 -4.81 -5.88
CA ILE A 108 25.59 -3.36 -6.10
C ILE A 108 24.99 -2.62 -4.90
N ALA A 109 23.77 -2.98 -4.48
CA ALA A 109 23.12 -2.37 -3.34
C ALA A 109 23.95 -2.53 -2.05
N ALA A 110 24.52 -3.71 -1.79
CA ALA A 110 25.36 -3.96 -0.62
C ALA A 110 26.62 -3.07 -0.61
N LYS A 111 27.21 -2.81 -1.78
CA LYS A 111 28.37 -1.93 -1.91
C LYS A 111 28.00 -0.47 -1.62
N GLU A 112 26.90 0.01 -2.20
CA GLU A 112 26.47 1.40 -2.04
C GLU A 112 25.96 1.71 -0.63
N LEU A 113 25.24 0.75 -0.01
CA LEU A 113 24.69 0.91 1.34
C LEU A 113 25.70 0.56 2.44
N GLY A 114 26.82 -0.10 2.12
CA GLY A 114 27.78 -0.59 3.13
C GLY A 114 27.23 -1.75 3.97
N GLN A 115 26.17 -2.41 3.55
CA GLN A 115 25.48 -3.49 4.27
C GLN A 115 25.24 -4.69 3.35
N SER A 116 25.44 -5.90 3.87
CA SER A 116 25.15 -7.12 3.12
C SER A 116 23.65 -7.45 3.19
N ALA A 117 23.07 -7.84 2.05
CA ALA A 117 21.74 -8.38 2.01
C ALA A 117 21.66 -9.75 2.72
N GLU A 118 20.54 -10.00 3.38
CA GLU A 118 20.25 -11.31 3.99
C GLU A 118 19.56 -12.22 2.95
N PRO A 119 20.13 -13.38 2.61
CA PRO A 119 19.49 -14.33 1.71
C PRO A 119 18.33 -15.04 2.41
N LEU A 120 17.12 -14.94 1.84
CA LEU A 120 15.90 -15.55 2.34
C LEU A 120 15.22 -16.38 1.25
N ARG A 121 14.99 -17.68 1.49
CA ARG A 121 14.23 -18.53 0.57
C ARG A 121 12.75 -18.19 0.63
N ARG A 122 12.15 -17.92 -0.54
CA ARG A 122 10.73 -17.56 -0.65
C ARG A 122 10.04 -18.40 -1.73
N PRO A 123 8.75 -18.75 -1.50
CA PRO A 123 7.95 -19.43 -2.53
C PRO A 123 7.71 -18.47 -3.70
N VAL A 124 7.68 -19.02 -4.91
CA VAL A 124 7.36 -18.30 -6.15
C VAL A 124 6.03 -18.82 -6.68
N THR A 125 5.16 -17.90 -7.09
CA THR A 125 3.93 -18.20 -7.85
C THR A 125 3.91 -17.42 -9.14
N THR A 126 2.88 -17.62 -9.98
CA THR A 126 2.68 -16.83 -11.19
C THR A 126 1.51 -15.86 -11.03
N LEU A 127 1.55 -14.73 -11.74
CA LEU A 127 0.39 -13.83 -11.81
C LEU A 127 -0.87 -14.56 -12.30
N ALA A 128 -0.73 -15.44 -13.29
CA ALA A 128 -1.82 -16.24 -13.83
C ALA A 128 -2.50 -17.09 -12.74
N ALA A 129 -1.72 -17.72 -11.85
CA ALA A 129 -2.25 -18.55 -10.76
C ALA A 129 -2.97 -17.68 -9.68
N LEU A 130 -2.38 -16.56 -9.31
CA LEU A 130 -3.02 -15.61 -8.37
C LEU A 130 -4.33 -15.06 -8.92
N CYS A 131 -4.32 -14.63 -10.18
CA CYS A 131 -5.51 -14.12 -10.85
C CYS A 131 -6.60 -15.20 -10.97
N ALA A 132 -6.23 -16.42 -11.33
CA ALA A 132 -7.20 -17.52 -11.47
C ALA A 132 -7.95 -17.82 -10.17
N THR A 133 -7.31 -17.57 -9.03
CA THR A 133 -7.88 -17.86 -7.70
C THR A 133 -8.62 -16.67 -7.12
N HIS A 134 -8.16 -15.43 -7.35
CA HIS A 134 -8.57 -14.27 -6.56
C HIS A 134 -9.10 -13.09 -7.39
N ALA A 135 -8.70 -12.96 -8.66
CA ALA A 135 -9.08 -11.81 -9.45
C ALA A 135 -10.51 -11.90 -9.99
N PRO A 136 -11.25 -10.78 -10.01
CA PRO A 136 -12.50 -10.67 -10.76
C PRO A 136 -12.24 -10.66 -12.28
N ALA A 137 -13.31 -10.66 -13.06
CA ALA A 137 -13.21 -10.57 -14.53
C ALA A 137 -12.54 -9.26 -15.00
N GLN A 138 -12.64 -8.17 -14.23
CA GLN A 138 -12.06 -6.88 -14.55
C GLN A 138 -10.98 -6.53 -13.53
N ILE A 139 -9.80 -6.18 -14.02
CA ILE A 139 -8.67 -5.66 -13.26
C ILE A 139 -8.41 -4.23 -13.76
N ASP A 140 -8.42 -3.26 -12.86
CA ASP A 140 -8.27 -1.86 -13.24
C ASP A 140 -6.80 -1.50 -13.43
N PHE A 141 -5.93 -1.89 -12.49
CA PHE A 141 -4.50 -1.74 -12.71
C PHE A 141 -3.66 -2.86 -12.09
N LEU A 142 -2.47 -3.04 -12.64
CA LEU A 142 -1.38 -3.87 -12.15
C LEU A 142 -0.17 -2.98 -11.94
N LYS A 143 0.43 -2.98 -10.74
CA LYS A 143 1.74 -2.40 -10.46
C LYS A 143 2.76 -3.50 -10.31
N ILE A 144 3.95 -3.33 -10.90
CA ILE A 144 5.11 -4.25 -10.77
C ILE A 144 6.34 -3.41 -10.45
N ASP A 145 6.98 -3.79 -9.35
CA ASP A 145 8.20 -3.16 -8.87
C ASP A 145 8.90 -4.20 -7.98
N VAL A 146 9.81 -4.93 -8.59
CA VAL A 146 10.45 -6.12 -8.00
C VAL A 146 11.97 -6.11 -8.17
N GLU A 147 12.51 -4.91 -8.41
CA GLU A 147 13.94 -4.62 -8.38
C GLU A 147 14.76 -5.53 -9.33
N GLY A 148 14.31 -5.56 -10.61
CA GLY A 148 14.99 -6.20 -11.72
C GLY A 148 14.40 -7.54 -12.18
N ALA A 149 13.31 -8.04 -11.57
CA ALA A 149 12.65 -9.28 -11.98
C ALA A 149 11.31 -9.06 -12.73
N GLU A 150 11.03 -7.84 -13.22
CA GLU A 150 9.76 -7.44 -13.87
C GLU A 150 9.43 -8.33 -15.05
N THR A 151 10.43 -8.64 -15.88
CA THR A 151 10.27 -9.54 -17.04
C THR A 151 9.78 -10.92 -16.65
N GLU A 152 10.29 -11.49 -15.55
CA GLU A 152 9.86 -12.80 -15.07
C GLU A 152 8.43 -12.79 -14.51
N VAL A 153 8.05 -11.70 -13.83
CA VAL A 153 6.68 -11.49 -13.37
C VAL A 153 5.71 -11.45 -14.57
N LEU A 154 6.05 -10.68 -15.60
CA LEU A 154 5.23 -10.55 -16.81
C LEU A 154 5.12 -11.84 -17.61
N ARG A 155 6.18 -12.66 -17.68
CA ARG A 155 6.14 -14.01 -18.30
C ARG A 155 5.21 -14.96 -17.56
N GLY A 156 4.97 -14.73 -16.26
CA GLY A 156 4.03 -15.50 -15.46
C GLY A 156 2.58 -15.03 -15.55
N ALA A 157 2.29 -13.99 -16.35
CA ALA A 157 0.94 -13.48 -16.56
C ALA A 157 0.22 -14.20 -17.70
N ASP A 158 -1.11 -14.26 -17.61
CA ASP A 158 -2.00 -14.69 -18.70
C ASP A 158 -2.83 -13.48 -19.17
N PHE A 159 -2.24 -12.64 -20.01
CA PHE A 159 -2.90 -11.45 -20.54
C PHE A 159 -4.02 -11.75 -21.55
N ALA A 160 -4.19 -12.99 -22.00
CA ALA A 160 -5.34 -13.38 -22.80
C ALA A 160 -6.60 -13.50 -21.92
N ARG A 161 -6.43 -13.87 -20.66
CA ARG A 161 -7.53 -14.08 -19.70
C ARG A 161 -7.69 -12.96 -18.69
N PHE A 162 -6.58 -12.44 -18.17
CA PHE A 162 -6.55 -11.43 -17.10
C PHE A 162 -5.88 -10.17 -17.64
N ARG A 163 -6.69 -9.17 -17.98
CA ARG A 163 -6.24 -7.96 -18.66
C ARG A 163 -6.42 -6.72 -17.80
N PRO A 164 -5.39 -6.27 -17.06
CA PRO A 164 -5.40 -4.97 -16.42
C PRO A 164 -5.60 -3.85 -17.45
N LYS A 165 -6.45 -2.85 -17.15
CA LYS A 165 -6.61 -1.68 -18.02
C LYS A 165 -5.36 -0.84 -18.13
N VAL A 166 -4.63 -0.71 -16.99
CA VAL A 166 -3.35 0.00 -16.89
C VAL A 166 -2.33 -0.90 -16.21
N ILE A 167 -1.11 -0.93 -16.72
CA ILE A 167 0.04 -1.58 -16.07
C ILE A 167 1.07 -0.49 -15.77
N VAL A 168 1.54 -0.43 -14.52
CA VAL A 168 2.61 0.46 -14.06
C VAL A 168 3.79 -0.40 -13.68
N ILE A 169 4.95 -0.14 -14.29
CA ILE A 169 6.16 -0.94 -14.05
C ILE A 169 7.32 0.00 -13.77
N GLU A 170 8.10 -0.29 -12.72
CA GLU A 170 9.38 0.37 -12.52
C GLU A 170 10.27 0.09 -13.74
N ALA A 171 10.73 1.15 -14.39
CA ALA A 171 11.32 1.06 -15.73
C ALA A 171 12.83 1.34 -15.77
N TYR A 172 13.41 1.56 -14.60
CA TYR A 172 14.82 1.89 -14.45
C TYR A 172 15.46 0.98 -13.40
N LYS A 173 16.70 0.57 -13.67
CA LYS A 173 17.45 -0.26 -12.72
C LYS A 173 17.73 0.52 -11.44
N PRO A 174 17.59 -0.11 -10.27
CA PRO A 174 17.93 0.54 -9.00
C PRO A 174 19.37 1.07 -9.03
N ILE A 175 19.59 2.19 -8.34
CA ILE A 175 20.91 2.86 -8.17
C ILE A 175 21.48 3.44 -9.47
N THR A 176 21.56 2.66 -10.56
CA THR A 176 22.19 3.11 -11.81
C THR A 176 21.29 3.99 -12.68
N MET A 177 19.98 3.89 -12.48
CA MET A 177 18.95 4.56 -13.29
C MET A 177 19.04 4.26 -14.79
N GLU A 178 19.65 3.14 -15.17
CA GLU A 178 19.66 2.68 -16.54
C GLU A 178 18.27 2.15 -16.94
N PRO A 179 17.75 2.51 -18.13
CA PRO A 179 16.49 1.97 -18.61
C PRO A 179 16.49 0.44 -18.70
N ALA A 180 15.50 -0.21 -18.11
CA ALA A 180 15.31 -1.68 -18.14
C ALA A 180 14.14 -2.12 -19.02
N HIS A 181 13.22 -1.21 -19.35
CA HIS A 181 11.94 -1.49 -20.02
C HIS A 181 12.06 -2.21 -21.39
N GLY A 182 13.20 -2.11 -22.08
CA GLY A 182 13.42 -2.78 -23.36
C GLY A 182 13.31 -4.31 -23.29
N GLU A 183 13.43 -4.91 -22.10
CA GLU A 183 13.35 -6.34 -21.91
C GLU A 183 11.91 -6.87 -21.98
N TRP A 184 10.92 -6.09 -21.53
CA TRP A 184 9.51 -6.53 -21.46
C TRP A 184 8.55 -5.80 -22.39
N GLU A 185 8.91 -4.64 -22.96
CA GLU A 185 8.02 -3.91 -23.88
C GLU A 185 7.54 -4.75 -25.07
N PRO A 186 8.40 -5.57 -25.73
CA PRO A 186 7.93 -6.43 -26.81
C PRO A 186 6.86 -7.43 -26.35
N LEU A 187 6.94 -7.93 -25.11
CA LEU A 187 5.96 -8.85 -24.53
C LEU A 187 4.62 -8.13 -24.34
N LEU A 188 4.61 -6.95 -23.75
CA LEU A 188 3.40 -6.16 -23.55
C LEU A 188 2.76 -5.74 -24.88
N ALA A 189 3.57 -5.32 -25.87
CA ALA A 189 3.10 -4.94 -27.20
C ALA A 189 2.44 -6.13 -27.91
N ALA A 190 3.00 -7.35 -27.80
CA ALA A 190 2.42 -8.56 -28.34
C ALA A 190 1.03 -8.89 -27.76
N HIS A 191 0.75 -8.39 -26.55
CA HIS A 191 -0.56 -8.54 -25.89
C HIS A 191 -1.45 -7.31 -26.02
N GLY A 192 -1.16 -6.36 -26.91
CA GLY A 192 -2.02 -5.20 -27.19
C GLY A 192 -1.94 -4.11 -26.11
N TYR A 193 -0.81 -3.97 -25.42
CA TYR A 193 -0.54 -2.85 -24.54
C TYR A 193 0.39 -1.85 -25.25
N ALA A 194 0.10 -0.58 -25.09
CA ALA A 194 0.94 0.50 -25.61
C ALA A 194 1.43 1.39 -24.47
N THR A 195 2.67 1.86 -24.56
CA THR A 195 3.21 2.87 -23.65
C THR A 195 2.38 4.14 -23.72
N ALA A 196 1.83 4.55 -22.59
CA ALA A 196 1.02 5.75 -22.47
C ALA A 196 1.81 6.93 -21.89
N TRP A 197 2.65 6.68 -20.91
CA TRP A 197 3.37 7.73 -20.19
C TRP A 197 4.57 7.16 -19.42
N ASP A 198 5.50 8.04 -19.02
CA ASP A 198 6.71 7.78 -18.25
C ASP A 198 6.87 8.91 -17.23
N ASP A 199 7.08 8.57 -15.95
CA ASP A 199 7.26 9.55 -14.87
C ASP A 199 8.72 9.67 -14.41
N GLU A 200 9.66 9.20 -15.23
CA GLU A 200 11.11 9.17 -14.98
C GLU A 200 11.55 8.09 -13.94
N LEU A 201 10.64 7.23 -13.52
CA LEU A 201 10.89 6.05 -12.71
C LEU A 201 10.05 4.88 -13.22
N ASN A 202 8.77 5.13 -13.46
CA ASN A 202 7.81 4.13 -13.89
C ASN A 202 7.33 4.38 -15.32
N ARG A 203 7.03 3.30 -16.04
CA ARG A 203 6.28 3.36 -17.30
C ARG A 203 4.86 2.84 -17.12
N TYR A 204 3.95 3.55 -17.77
CA TYR A 204 2.52 3.27 -17.76
C TYR A 204 2.12 2.73 -19.13
N TYR A 205 1.57 1.52 -19.13
CA TYR A 205 1.07 0.85 -20.32
C TYR A 205 -0.44 0.75 -20.23
N VAL A 206 -1.12 1.00 -21.35
CA VAL A 206 -2.59 0.97 -21.42
C VAL A 206 -3.02 -0.08 -22.43
N ALA A 207 -3.98 -0.91 -22.04
CA ALA A 207 -4.60 -1.89 -22.93
C ALA A 207 -5.33 -1.19 -24.09
N GLU A 208 -5.31 -1.78 -25.29
CA GLU A 208 -5.94 -1.20 -26.49
C GLU A 208 -7.43 -0.87 -26.26
N GLU A 209 -8.16 -1.74 -25.60
CA GLU A 209 -9.56 -1.54 -25.24
C GLU A 209 -9.80 -0.41 -24.24
N ALA A 210 -8.77 0.01 -23.51
CA ALA A 210 -8.80 1.08 -22.51
C ALA A 210 -8.06 2.35 -22.95
N LYS A 211 -7.72 2.50 -24.23
CA LYS A 211 -6.87 3.56 -24.80
C LYS A 211 -7.23 5.00 -24.38
N ALA A 212 -8.50 5.26 -24.04
CA ALA A 212 -8.93 6.56 -23.54
C ALA A 212 -8.26 6.96 -22.22
N LEU A 213 -7.76 5.99 -21.43
CA LEU A 213 -7.02 6.27 -20.18
C LEU A 213 -5.62 6.86 -20.46
N ALA A 214 -5.04 6.57 -21.62
CA ALA A 214 -3.75 7.12 -22.01
C ALA A 214 -3.76 8.66 -22.09
N GLU A 215 -4.84 9.26 -22.54
CA GLU A 215 -4.98 10.72 -22.58
C GLU A 215 -5.03 11.30 -21.16
N LYS A 216 -5.73 10.63 -20.24
CA LYS A 216 -5.77 11.04 -18.83
C LYS A 216 -4.39 11.00 -18.17
N LEU A 217 -3.59 9.97 -18.44
CA LEU A 217 -2.21 9.87 -17.95
C LEU A 217 -1.34 11.01 -18.49
N ARG A 218 -1.31 11.22 -19.80
CA ARG A 218 -0.50 12.27 -20.46
C ARG A 218 -0.89 13.68 -20.06
N ALA A 219 -2.15 13.93 -19.75
CA ALA A 219 -2.63 15.25 -19.32
C ALA A 219 -2.22 15.60 -17.88
N GLY A 220 -1.56 14.69 -17.14
CA GLY A 220 -1.13 14.90 -15.76
C GLY A 220 0.22 15.62 -15.67
N PRO A 221 0.42 16.43 -14.61
CA PRO A 221 1.73 16.93 -14.27
C PRO A 221 2.60 15.78 -13.72
N LEU A 222 3.92 15.85 -13.85
CA LEU A 222 4.85 14.92 -13.19
C LEU A 222 4.79 15.01 -11.65
N ALA A 223 4.37 16.16 -11.11
CA ALA A 223 4.27 16.39 -9.69
C ALA A 223 2.99 17.14 -9.33
N TYR A 224 2.51 16.93 -8.11
CA TYR A 224 1.32 17.57 -7.56
C TYR A 224 1.71 18.45 -6.36
N PRO A 225 2.22 19.67 -6.57
CA PRO A 225 2.88 20.47 -5.54
C PRO A 225 1.95 20.86 -4.37
N THR A 226 0.64 20.74 -4.56
CA THR A 226 -0.36 21.04 -3.51
C THR A 226 -0.78 19.80 -2.71
N VAL A 227 -0.31 18.61 -3.09
CA VAL A 227 -0.61 17.37 -2.39
C VAL A 227 0.67 16.86 -1.74
N PRO A 228 0.74 16.85 -0.40
CA PRO A 228 1.90 16.31 0.30
C PRO A 228 1.99 14.79 0.10
N LYS A 229 3.20 14.26 0.09
CA LYS A 229 3.44 12.83 0.18
C LYS A 229 3.42 12.38 1.63
N VAL A 230 3.01 11.13 1.89
CA VAL A 230 3.10 10.55 3.23
C VAL A 230 4.54 10.57 3.76
N SER A 231 5.52 10.40 2.87
CA SER A 231 6.96 10.47 3.17
C SER A 231 7.46 11.86 3.61
N SER A 232 6.67 12.92 3.39
CA SER A 232 7.03 14.28 3.84
C SER A 232 6.61 14.59 5.27
N PHE A 233 5.87 13.70 5.92
CA PHE A 233 5.46 13.91 7.30
C PHE A 233 6.54 13.40 8.26
N GLU A 234 6.97 14.26 9.19
CA GLU A 234 7.78 13.86 10.34
C GLU A 234 6.98 12.96 11.29
N PRO A 235 7.66 12.34 12.31
CA PRO A 235 7.01 11.47 13.27
C PRO A 235 5.70 12.02 13.83
N ALA A 236 4.65 11.23 13.76
CA ALA A 236 3.27 11.65 13.97
C ALA A 236 3.00 12.25 15.36
N ALA A 237 3.65 11.75 16.41
CA ALA A 237 3.43 12.24 17.78
C ALA A 237 4.07 13.62 18.02
N GLU A 238 5.10 13.97 17.27
CA GLU A 238 5.86 15.21 17.37
C GLU A 238 5.37 16.29 16.42
N ASN A 239 4.75 15.89 15.30
CA ASN A 239 4.32 16.78 14.24
C ASN A 239 2.81 17.06 14.28
N ALA A 240 2.41 18.25 14.70
CA ALA A 240 1.00 18.65 14.76
C ALA A 240 0.31 18.73 13.39
N SER A 241 1.07 18.80 12.29
CA SER A 241 0.51 18.78 10.92
C SER A 241 0.24 17.37 10.41
N HIS A 242 0.73 16.33 11.10
CA HIS A 242 0.44 14.94 10.71
C HIS A 242 -1.07 14.65 10.88
N PRO A 243 -1.73 14.03 9.89
CA PRO A 243 -3.17 13.81 9.91
C PRO A 243 -3.66 13.02 11.12
N ASP A 244 -2.81 12.16 11.68
CA ASP A 244 -3.13 11.30 12.82
C ASP A 244 -2.39 11.70 14.09
N HIS A 245 -1.91 12.94 14.20
CA HIS A 245 -1.16 13.44 15.37
C HIS A 245 -1.89 13.17 16.69
N ARG A 246 -3.20 13.44 16.77
CA ARG A 246 -4.00 13.23 17.99
C ARG A 246 -3.95 11.75 18.43
N LEU A 247 -4.18 10.84 17.50
CA LEU A 247 -4.15 9.40 17.79
C LEU A 247 -2.73 8.98 18.22
N ALA A 248 -1.69 9.43 17.51
CA ALA A 248 -0.31 9.15 17.86
C ALA A 248 0.04 9.60 19.29
N ARG A 249 -0.42 10.77 19.69
CA ARG A 249 -0.25 11.29 21.05
C ARG A 249 -0.91 10.42 22.14
N LEU A 250 -2.04 9.80 21.84
CA LEU A 250 -2.70 8.89 22.78
C LEU A 250 -2.02 7.53 22.86
N LEU A 251 -1.27 7.16 21.82
CA LEU A 251 -0.58 5.87 21.70
C LEU A 251 0.92 5.96 22.04
N VAL A 252 1.40 7.13 22.50
CA VAL A 252 2.79 7.30 22.94
C VAL A 252 3.17 6.23 23.96
N GLY A 253 4.36 5.62 23.75
CA GLY A 253 4.87 4.49 24.54
C GLY A 253 4.56 3.10 23.93
N ALA A 254 3.76 3.03 22.84
CA ALA A 254 3.79 1.87 21.95
C ALA A 254 5.01 1.93 21.02
N ASP A 255 5.37 0.79 20.43
CA ASP A 255 6.36 0.77 19.33
C ASP A 255 5.71 1.36 18.07
N MET A 256 5.95 2.65 17.84
CA MET A 256 5.31 3.39 16.74
C MET A 256 5.68 2.84 15.37
N ALA A 257 6.90 2.36 15.19
CA ALA A 257 7.35 1.74 13.93
C ALA A 257 6.70 0.38 13.65
N LYS A 258 6.01 -0.21 14.64
CA LYS A 258 5.27 -1.46 14.56
C LYS A 258 3.84 -1.34 15.07
N LEU A 259 3.34 -0.12 15.16
CA LEU A 259 2.03 0.16 15.78
C LEU A 259 0.87 -0.71 15.26
N PRO A 260 0.75 -1.02 13.96
CA PRO A 260 -0.28 -1.91 13.45
C PRO A 260 -0.22 -3.35 13.99
N LEU A 261 0.94 -3.77 14.51
CA LEU A 261 1.15 -5.11 15.09
C LEU A 261 0.89 -5.16 16.60
N THR A 262 0.57 -4.01 17.22
CA THR A 262 0.27 -3.94 18.66
C THR A 262 -1.06 -4.67 18.92
N PRO A 263 -1.12 -5.57 19.94
CA PRO A 263 -2.35 -6.27 20.27
C PRO A 263 -3.51 -5.31 20.59
N GLY A 264 -4.72 -5.61 20.08
CA GLY A 264 -5.91 -4.77 20.27
C GLY A 264 -6.23 -4.49 21.74
N ALA A 265 -5.99 -5.45 22.65
CA ALA A 265 -6.16 -5.25 24.10
C ALA A 265 -5.20 -4.19 24.68
N GLU A 266 -3.96 -4.13 24.18
CA GLU A 266 -3.01 -3.10 24.59
C GLU A 266 -3.40 -1.72 24.03
N LEU A 267 -3.82 -1.66 22.76
CA LEU A 267 -4.32 -0.42 22.16
C LEU A 267 -5.54 0.10 22.93
N LEU A 268 -6.48 -0.80 23.26
CA LEU A 268 -7.66 -0.45 24.05
C LEU A 268 -7.27 0.13 25.42
N ALA A 269 -6.37 -0.52 26.13
CA ALA A 269 -5.89 -0.06 27.43
C ALA A 269 -5.28 1.34 27.34
N ARG A 270 -4.46 1.61 26.33
CA ARG A 270 -3.83 2.92 26.08
C ARG A 270 -4.85 4.00 25.78
N LEU A 271 -5.80 3.72 24.86
CA LEU A 271 -6.82 4.67 24.44
C LEU A 271 -7.80 5.01 25.56
N THR A 272 -8.04 4.07 26.48
CA THR A 272 -8.92 4.25 27.62
C THR A 272 -8.21 4.62 28.92
N ALA A 273 -6.89 4.79 28.88
CA ALA A 273 -6.12 5.24 30.05
C ALA A 273 -6.67 6.57 30.60
N GLY A 274 -6.85 6.63 31.92
CA GLY A 274 -7.42 7.79 32.59
C GLY A 274 -8.96 7.83 32.70
N PHE A 275 -9.68 6.87 32.07
CA PHE A 275 -11.11 6.71 32.30
C PHE A 275 -11.35 5.76 33.49
N GLY A 276 -12.29 6.12 34.36
CA GLY A 276 -12.77 5.21 35.41
C GLY A 276 -13.64 4.10 34.83
N GLU A 277 -13.66 2.92 35.46
CA GLU A 277 -14.45 1.75 35.03
C GLU A 277 -15.94 2.08 34.84
N ASN A 278 -16.53 2.89 35.73
CA ASN A 278 -17.93 3.31 35.60
C ASN A 278 -18.19 4.14 34.35
N ALA A 279 -17.22 5.00 33.93
CA ALA A 279 -17.35 5.77 32.71
C ALA A 279 -17.26 4.88 31.48
N LEU A 280 -16.38 3.89 31.48
CA LEU A 280 -16.24 2.93 30.39
C LEU A 280 -17.45 1.98 30.26
N ALA A 281 -18.07 1.64 31.36
CA ALA A 281 -19.29 0.82 31.41
C ALA A 281 -20.60 1.60 31.12
N ALA A 282 -20.51 2.93 31.01
CA ALA A 282 -21.69 3.75 30.69
C ALA A 282 -22.19 3.46 29.26
N PRO A 283 -23.53 3.58 29.03
CA PRO A 283 -24.11 3.38 27.71
C PRO A 283 -23.51 4.34 26.67
N ALA A 284 -23.16 3.80 25.50
CA ALA A 284 -22.64 4.57 24.38
C ALA A 284 -23.79 5.28 23.63
N THR A 285 -24.10 6.51 24.02
CA THR A 285 -25.03 7.38 23.29
C THR A 285 -24.38 7.91 22.01
N GLU A 286 -25.16 8.45 21.08
CA GLU A 286 -24.65 9.10 19.87
C GLU A 286 -23.65 10.22 20.19
N GLY A 287 -23.95 11.05 21.19
CA GLY A 287 -23.04 12.09 21.66
C GLY A 287 -21.72 11.54 22.22
N ALA A 288 -21.76 10.41 22.95
CA ALA A 288 -20.56 9.74 23.45
C ALA A 288 -19.70 9.18 22.31
N ARG A 289 -20.31 8.59 21.27
CA ARG A 289 -19.60 8.11 20.07
C ARG A 289 -18.94 9.23 19.31
N SER A 290 -19.66 10.35 19.12
CA SER A 290 -19.09 11.55 18.50
C SER A 290 -17.86 12.05 19.27
N ALA A 291 -17.94 12.04 20.61
CA ALA A 291 -16.82 12.44 21.47
C ALA A 291 -15.62 11.49 21.35
N VAL A 292 -15.84 10.16 21.24
CA VAL A 292 -14.78 9.19 20.97
C VAL A 292 -14.14 9.45 19.60
N SER A 293 -14.94 9.67 18.55
CA SER A 293 -14.43 10.00 17.21
C SER A 293 -13.58 11.26 17.21
N GLU A 294 -14.11 12.33 17.82
CA GLU A 294 -13.40 13.62 17.89
C GLU A 294 -12.10 13.52 18.69
N ARG A 295 -12.10 12.76 19.79
CA ARG A 295 -10.89 12.52 20.57
C ARG A 295 -9.79 11.84 19.77
N LEU A 296 -10.14 10.81 18.98
CA LEU A 296 -9.17 9.98 18.26
C LEU A 296 -8.71 10.65 16.95
N PHE A 297 -9.64 11.21 16.19
CA PHE A 297 -9.39 11.63 14.81
C PHE A 297 -9.58 13.13 14.58
N GLY A 298 -10.01 13.88 15.59
CA GLY A 298 -10.39 15.29 15.45
C GLY A 298 -11.72 15.48 14.73
N PRO A 299 -12.05 16.71 14.33
CA PRO A 299 -13.32 17.08 13.72
C PRO A 299 -13.47 16.42 12.34
N SER A 300 -13.81 15.15 12.30
CA SER A 300 -14.02 14.38 11.08
C SER A 300 -15.49 14.04 10.93
N THR A 301 -16.02 14.24 9.72
CA THR A 301 -17.39 13.90 9.34
C THR A 301 -17.63 12.41 9.06
N ALA A 302 -16.57 11.60 9.03
CA ALA A 302 -16.73 10.16 8.78
C ALA A 302 -17.38 9.49 10.00
N PRO A 303 -18.52 8.79 9.82
CA PRO A 303 -19.20 8.13 10.92
C PRO A 303 -18.32 7.01 11.52
N LEU A 304 -18.39 6.84 12.84
CA LEU A 304 -17.90 5.62 13.47
C LEU A 304 -18.81 4.44 13.07
N PRO A 305 -18.31 3.19 13.14
CA PRO A 305 -19.16 2.02 12.98
C PRO A 305 -20.40 2.13 13.86
N ILE A 306 -21.57 1.78 13.29
CA ILE A 306 -22.84 1.86 14.04
C ILE A 306 -22.79 0.78 15.11
N ALA A 307 -22.83 1.22 16.35
CA ALA A 307 -22.89 0.33 17.50
C ALA A 307 -24.29 -0.31 17.63
N ALA A 308 -24.36 -1.57 18.06
CA ALA A 308 -25.60 -2.23 18.43
C ALA A 308 -26.23 -1.58 19.69
N HIS A 309 -27.52 -1.70 19.86
CA HIS A 309 -28.18 -1.25 21.09
C HIS A 309 -27.59 -1.96 22.33
N GLY A 310 -27.34 -1.19 23.39
CA GLY A 310 -26.78 -1.70 24.64
C GLY A 310 -25.27 -1.72 24.76
N GLN A 311 -24.54 -1.21 23.77
CA GLN A 311 -23.08 -1.07 23.85
C GLN A 311 -22.64 -0.04 24.89
N THR A 312 -21.46 -0.28 25.45
CA THR A 312 -20.77 0.63 26.36
C THR A 312 -19.77 1.53 25.64
N ILE A 313 -19.25 2.54 26.32
CA ILE A 313 -18.15 3.37 25.79
C ILE A 313 -16.91 2.50 25.53
N ARG A 314 -16.62 1.49 26.37
CA ARG A 314 -15.54 0.52 26.14
C ARG A 314 -15.72 -0.25 24.83
N ASP A 315 -16.94 -0.72 24.56
CA ASP A 315 -17.25 -1.45 23.32
C ASP A 315 -17.07 -0.54 22.10
N THR A 316 -17.44 0.74 22.21
CA THR A 316 -17.22 1.73 21.15
C THR A 316 -15.73 1.89 20.82
N TYR A 317 -14.84 1.94 21.81
CA TYR A 317 -13.40 1.96 21.58
C TYR A 317 -12.90 0.66 20.94
N ALA A 318 -13.43 -0.50 21.37
CA ALA A 318 -13.06 -1.79 20.76
C ALA A 318 -13.48 -1.85 19.28
N ASP A 319 -14.70 -1.45 18.95
CA ASP A 319 -15.18 -1.39 17.56
C ASP A 319 -14.33 -0.44 16.70
N VAL A 320 -13.90 0.69 17.28
CA VAL A 320 -13.02 1.64 16.55
C VAL A 320 -11.67 0.99 16.23
N ILE A 321 -11.06 0.25 17.16
CA ILE A 321 -9.76 -0.42 16.95
C ILE A 321 -9.86 -1.43 15.80
N ASP A 322 -11.00 -2.09 15.63
CA ASP A 322 -11.22 -3.05 14.55
C ASP A 322 -11.62 -2.40 13.22
N SER A 323 -11.80 -1.08 13.19
CA SER A 323 -12.18 -0.37 11.95
C SER A 323 -11.02 -0.18 10.97
N ASP A 324 -11.33 -0.20 9.66
CA ASP A 324 -10.37 0.15 8.61
C ASP A 324 -9.77 1.54 8.80
N ARG A 325 -10.56 2.49 9.31
CA ARG A 325 -10.11 3.85 9.59
C ARG A 325 -8.99 3.86 10.63
N PHE A 326 -9.15 3.11 11.72
CA PHE A 326 -8.13 3.02 12.78
C PHE A 326 -6.88 2.29 12.27
N ARG A 327 -7.05 1.18 11.55
CA ARG A 327 -5.94 0.44 10.95
C ARG A 327 -5.14 1.32 9.98
N ALA A 328 -5.82 2.06 9.12
CA ALA A 328 -5.18 3.00 8.21
C ALA A 328 -4.43 4.12 8.96
N ALA A 329 -5.01 4.66 10.03
CA ALA A 329 -4.35 5.67 10.86
C ALA A 329 -3.09 5.10 11.54
N CYS A 330 -3.17 3.89 12.12
CA CYS A 330 -1.99 3.21 12.67
C CYS A 330 -0.93 2.95 11.60
N GLY A 331 -1.33 2.60 10.38
CA GLY A 331 -0.42 2.44 9.25
C GLY A 331 0.30 3.73 8.88
N ARG A 332 -0.41 4.87 8.81
CA ARG A 332 0.21 6.18 8.54
C ARG A 332 1.13 6.66 9.68
N ILE A 333 0.72 6.42 10.92
CA ILE A 333 1.61 6.67 12.07
C ILE A 333 2.87 5.82 11.95
N CYS A 334 2.73 4.50 11.75
CA CYS A 334 3.86 3.59 11.56
C CYS A 334 4.80 4.07 10.44
N ALA A 335 4.26 4.46 9.30
CA ALA A 335 5.01 4.97 8.16
C ALA A 335 5.87 6.19 8.51
N SER A 336 5.42 7.07 9.42
CA SER A 336 6.17 8.25 9.84
C SER A 336 7.33 7.97 10.81
N TYR A 337 7.48 6.72 11.27
CA TYR A 337 8.59 6.25 12.12
C TYR A 337 9.43 5.15 11.45
N ALA A 338 9.12 4.78 10.23
CA ALA A 338 9.74 3.63 9.57
C ALA A 338 11.16 3.88 9.05
N TRP A 339 11.66 5.14 9.12
CA TRP A 339 12.93 5.59 8.51
C TRP A 339 13.71 6.55 9.42
#